data_70543a38526f8884ffb11d20ac5b34f8
#
_entry.id   70543a38526f8884ffb11d20ac5b34f8
#
_cell.length_a   1.000
_cell.length_b   1.000
_cell.length_c   1.000
_cell.angle_alpha   90.00
_cell.angle_beta   90.00
_cell.angle_gamma   90.00
#
_symmetry.space_group_name_H-M   'P 1'
#
loop_
_entity.id
_entity.type
_entity.pdbx_description
1 polymer ?
#
loop_
_entity_poly.entity_id
_entity_poly.type
_entity_poly.pdbx_seq_one_letter_code
_entity_poly.pdbx_strand_id
1 'polypeptide(L)'
;AEDNIDFAMVRVGFRGTGTGSLNTDKYYEQNIRGAMRAGLETGVYFFAQAVTVEEAIEEADYVISLLDGLDINGPVAYDWEMHDSTYRVYGTSPEMATACAVAFCERIKDAGYTPMVYGGTYVTYMKYDQGALADYLSWYPEYKSEKSEKLCPALVYHMDYWQFSSSRAVAGINGRVDMNIQFIRR
;
A
#
# COMPACT_ATOMS: atom_id res chain seq x y z
N ALA A 1 10.62 -14.37 -18.05
CA ALA A 1 11.00 -13.92 -16.73
C ALA A 1 11.23 -15.14 -15.85
N GLU A 2 12.39 -15.22 -15.21
CA GLU A 2 12.76 -16.38 -14.39
C GLU A 2 12.01 -16.41 -13.05
N ASP A 3 11.42 -15.31 -12.61
CA ASP A 3 10.84 -15.15 -11.27
C ASP A 3 9.30 -15.23 -11.23
N ASN A 4 8.62 -15.46 -12.35
CA ASN A 4 7.14 -15.54 -12.45
C ASN A 4 6.41 -14.40 -11.69
N ILE A 5 6.76 -13.16 -11.99
CA ILE A 5 6.11 -11.98 -11.41
C ILE A 5 4.86 -11.66 -12.21
N ASP A 6 3.71 -11.61 -11.55
CA ASP A 6 2.40 -11.33 -12.17
C ASP A 6 1.95 -9.88 -11.96
N PHE A 7 2.38 -9.23 -10.87
CA PHE A 7 1.99 -7.87 -10.54
C PHE A 7 3.11 -7.04 -9.91
N ALA A 8 2.94 -5.73 -9.91
CA ALA A 8 3.82 -4.78 -9.24
C ALA A 8 3.00 -3.74 -8.47
N MET A 9 3.46 -3.42 -7.24
CA MET A 9 2.97 -2.30 -6.44
C MET A 9 4.02 -1.20 -6.44
N VAL A 10 3.72 -0.04 -7.04
CA VAL A 10 4.68 1.05 -7.26
C VAL A 10 4.38 2.21 -6.31
N ARG A 11 5.39 2.67 -5.55
CA ARG A 11 5.22 3.89 -4.75
C ARG A 11 5.10 5.10 -5.66
N VAL A 12 4.00 5.86 -5.53
CA VAL A 12 3.82 7.11 -6.29
C VAL A 12 4.32 8.34 -5.54
N GLY A 13 4.29 8.28 -4.21
CA GLY A 13 4.71 9.40 -3.38
C GLY A 13 4.58 9.10 -1.90
N PHE A 14 4.78 10.14 -1.09
CA PHE A 14 4.68 10.04 0.36
C PHE A 14 4.39 11.40 0.99
N ARG A 15 3.74 11.38 2.17
CA ARG A 15 3.73 12.53 3.07
C ARG A 15 4.90 12.42 4.04
N GLY A 16 5.65 13.50 4.21
CA GLY A 16 6.81 13.54 5.10
C GLY A 16 6.43 13.28 6.56
N THR A 17 7.13 12.34 7.21
CA THR A 17 6.85 11.90 8.59
C THR A 17 6.99 13.00 9.64
N GLY A 18 7.79 14.03 9.39
CA GLY A 18 7.97 15.17 10.29
C GLY A 18 7.34 16.45 9.75
N THR A 19 7.54 16.76 8.46
CA THR A 19 7.11 18.02 7.85
C THR A 19 5.64 18.01 7.42
N GLY A 20 5.06 16.84 7.15
CA GLY A 20 3.71 16.71 6.61
C GLY A 20 3.57 17.15 5.15
N SER A 21 4.67 17.48 4.45
CA SER A 21 4.63 17.87 3.04
C SER A 21 4.41 16.67 2.13
N LEU A 22 3.64 16.87 1.06
CA LEU A 22 3.47 15.89 0.00
C LEU A 22 4.70 15.86 -0.91
N ASN A 23 5.14 14.67 -1.27
CA ASN A 23 6.31 14.46 -2.11
C ASN A 23 6.03 13.36 -3.14
N THR A 24 6.45 13.59 -4.38
CA THR A 24 6.38 12.61 -5.46
C THR A 24 7.59 11.66 -5.40
N ASP A 25 7.40 10.37 -5.63
CA ASP A 25 8.53 9.48 -5.92
C ASP A 25 9.06 9.77 -7.33
N LYS A 26 10.33 10.10 -7.44
CA LYS A 26 10.92 10.58 -8.71
C LYS A 26 10.89 9.54 -9.85
N TYR A 27 10.67 8.26 -9.54
CA TYR A 27 10.68 7.18 -10.50
C TYR A 27 9.29 6.56 -10.73
N TYR A 28 8.23 7.09 -10.10
CA TYR A 28 6.92 6.45 -10.12
C TYR A 28 6.39 6.22 -11.54
N GLU A 29 6.42 7.25 -12.39
CA GLU A 29 5.90 7.18 -13.76
C GLU A 29 6.70 6.18 -14.61
N GLN A 30 8.03 6.23 -14.52
CA GLN A 30 8.90 5.29 -15.22
C GLN A 30 8.62 3.84 -14.79
N ASN A 31 8.44 3.61 -13.49
CA ASN A 31 8.19 2.29 -12.93
C ASN A 31 6.81 1.77 -13.34
N ILE A 32 5.75 2.59 -13.24
CA ILE A 32 4.40 2.23 -13.68
C ILE A 32 4.41 1.86 -15.17
N ARG A 33 4.91 2.75 -16.03
CA ARG A 33 4.98 2.49 -17.48
C ARG A 33 5.85 1.27 -17.81
N GLY A 34 6.90 1.03 -17.03
CA GLY A 34 7.76 -0.15 -17.15
C GLY A 34 7.03 -1.44 -16.84
N ALA A 35 6.33 -1.49 -15.71
CA ALA A 35 5.55 -2.64 -15.26
C ALA A 35 4.41 -2.96 -16.26
N MET A 36 3.65 -1.96 -16.68
CA MET A 36 2.58 -2.10 -17.65
C MET A 36 3.11 -2.62 -19.01
N ARG A 37 4.24 -2.09 -19.52
CA ARG A 37 4.86 -2.61 -20.76
C ARG A 37 5.35 -4.05 -20.63
N ALA A 38 5.71 -4.48 -19.42
CA ALA A 38 6.06 -5.87 -19.14
C ALA A 38 4.84 -6.80 -19.03
N GLY A 39 3.62 -6.26 -19.10
CA GLY A 39 2.37 -7.01 -19.00
C GLY A 39 1.98 -7.36 -17.57
N LEU A 40 2.55 -6.68 -16.57
CA LEU A 40 2.22 -6.91 -15.17
C LEU A 40 0.91 -6.16 -14.79
N GLU A 41 0.09 -6.78 -13.94
CA GLU A 41 -0.91 -6.03 -13.19
C GLU A 41 -0.18 -4.97 -12.37
N THR A 42 -0.57 -3.70 -12.50
CA THR A 42 0.16 -2.60 -11.89
C THR A 42 -0.73 -1.82 -10.95
N GLY A 43 -0.50 -2.00 -9.66
CA GLY A 43 -1.06 -1.18 -8.60
C GLY A 43 -0.05 -0.16 -8.08
N VAL A 44 -0.53 0.74 -7.25
CA VAL A 44 0.29 1.79 -6.65
C VAL A 44 0.03 1.92 -5.16
N TYR A 45 0.98 2.53 -4.44
CA TYR A 45 0.77 2.91 -3.05
C TYR A 45 1.32 4.31 -2.75
N PHE A 46 0.71 4.95 -1.78
CA PHE A 46 1.15 6.22 -1.23
C PHE A 46 1.49 6.04 0.26
N PHE A 47 2.73 6.34 0.64
CA PHE A 47 3.12 6.31 2.04
C PHE A 47 2.48 7.49 2.77
N ALA A 48 1.40 7.19 3.46
CA ALA A 48 0.49 8.16 4.06
C ALA A 48 0.89 8.51 5.49
N GLN A 49 0.73 9.76 5.85
CA GLN A 49 0.97 10.26 7.19
C GLN A 49 -0.11 11.28 7.62
N ALA A 50 -1.32 11.14 7.08
CA ALA A 50 -2.46 11.96 7.46
C ALA A 50 -2.81 11.80 8.95
N VAL A 51 -3.10 12.90 9.62
CA VAL A 51 -3.56 12.96 11.00
C VAL A 51 -4.96 13.57 11.12
N THR A 52 -5.55 13.99 10.00
CA THR A 52 -6.94 14.43 9.86
C THR A 52 -7.55 13.88 8.58
N VAL A 53 -8.88 13.88 8.50
CA VAL A 53 -9.64 13.45 7.32
C VAL A 53 -9.31 14.33 6.10
N GLU A 54 -9.16 15.64 6.30
CA GLU A 54 -8.83 16.59 5.23
C GLU A 54 -7.44 16.28 4.62
N GLU A 55 -6.47 15.92 5.45
CA GLU A 55 -5.15 15.51 4.98
C GLU A 55 -5.21 14.18 4.20
N ALA A 56 -6.05 13.24 4.62
CA ALA A 56 -6.22 11.98 3.91
C ALA A 56 -6.87 12.18 2.53
N ILE A 57 -7.84 13.09 2.42
CA ILE A 57 -8.43 13.51 1.14
C ILE A 57 -7.37 14.20 0.27
N GLU A 58 -6.55 15.08 0.84
CA GLU A 58 -5.45 15.74 0.13
C GLU A 58 -4.43 14.71 -0.42
N GLU A 59 -4.09 13.66 0.36
CA GLU A 59 -3.24 12.55 -0.09
C GLU A 59 -3.87 11.81 -1.26
N ALA A 60 -5.17 11.50 -1.18
CA ALA A 60 -5.89 10.82 -2.26
C ALA A 60 -5.95 11.68 -3.54
N ASP A 61 -6.29 12.97 -3.42
CA ASP A 61 -6.31 13.90 -4.56
C ASP A 61 -4.93 14.04 -5.20
N TYR A 62 -3.88 14.05 -4.39
CA TYR A 62 -2.51 14.07 -4.87
C TYR A 62 -2.19 12.80 -5.67
N VAL A 63 -2.54 11.62 -5.16
CA VAL A 63 -2.36 10.35 -5.88
C VAL A 63 -3.14 10.35 -7.20
N ILE A 64 -4.40 10.76 -7.19
CA ILE A 64 -5.24 10.85 -8.40
C ILE A 64 -4.58 11.75 -9.44
N SER A 65 -4.03 12.90 -9.02
CA SER A 65 -3.32 13.81 -9.93
C SER A 65 -2.06 13.21 -10.54
N LEU A 66 -1.34 12.36 -9.79
CA LEU A 66 -0.15 11.66 -10.28
C LEU A 66 -0.49 10.52 -11.25
N LEU A 67 -1.69 9.99 -11.18
CA LEU A 67 -2.17 8.90 -12.04
C LEU A 67 -2.82 9.40 -13.34
N ASP A 68 -2.98 10.71 -13.53
CA ASP A 68 -3.54 11.26 -14.75
C ASP A 68 -2.72 10.83 -15.99
N GLY A 69 -3.40 10.22 -16.97
CA GLY A 69 -2.76 9.65 -18.16
C GLY A 69 -1.99 8.34 -17.94
N LEU A 70 -2.21 7.66 -16.82
CA LEU A 70 -1.67 6.34 -16.49
C LEU A 70 -2.82 5.34 -16.26
N ASP A 71 -3.00 4.38 -17.18
CA ASP A 71 -4.04 3.35 -17.12
C ASP A 71 -3.61 2.18 -16.22
N ILE A 72 -3.44 2.41 -14.93
CA ILE A 72 -3.17 1.31 -14.00
C ILE A 72 -4.38 0.38 -13.90
N ASN A 73 -4.13 -0.93 -13.74
CA ASN A 73 -5.15 -1.96 -13.66
C ASN A 73 -5.16 -2.73 -12.33
N GLY A 74 -4.25 -2.37 -11.43
CA GLY A 74 -4.20 -2.83 -10.06
C GLY A 74 -4.73 -1.79 -9.06
N PRO A 75 -4.71 -2.10 -7.75
CA PRO A 75 -5.27 -1.25 -6.71
C PRO A 75 -4.41 -0.02 -6.39
N VAL A 76 -5.03 0.95 -5.70
CA VAL A 76 -4.38 2.11 -5.08
C VAL A 76 -4.41 1.92 -3.56
N ALA A 77 -3.23 1.76 -2.95
CA ALA A 77 -3.11 1.45 -1.54
C ALA A 77 -2.80 2.68 -0.67
N TYR A 78 -3.57 2.81 0.41
CA TYR A 78 -3.29 3.68 1.54
C TYR A 78 -2.30 2.99 2.47
N ASP A 79 -1.06 3.42 2.47
CA ASP A 79 0.04 2.84 3.25
C ASP A 79 0.37 3.76 4.43
N TRP A 80 -0.38 3.61 5.53
CA TRP A 80 -0.25 4.42 6.74
C TRP A 80 0.50 3.64 7.81
N GLU A 81 1.73 4.07 8.07
CA GLU A 81 2.64 3.37 8.98
C GLU A 81 3.13 4.26 10.12
N MET A 82 3.40 3.63 11.25
CA MET A 82 3.99 4.23 12.42
C MET A 82 5.06 3.31 12.99
N HIS A 83 6.32 3.69 12.92
CA HIS A 83 7.42 2.88 13.47
C HIS A 83 7.82 3.31 14.87
N ASP A 84 7.82 4.62 15.17
CA ASP A 84 8.18 5.16 16.47
C ASP A 84 7.53 6.53 16.73
N SER A 85 7.87 7.13 17.86
CA SER A 85 7.30 8.42 18.31
C SER A 85 7.75 9.64 17.51
N THR A 86 8.67 9.50 16.55
CA THR A 86 9.08 10.60 15.65
C THR A 86 8.14 10.77 14.47
N TYR A 87 7.30 9.77 14.19
CA TYR A 87 6.30 9.84 13.14
C TYR A 87 5.15 10.75 13.54
N ARG A 88 4.74 11.67 12.67
CA ARG A 88 3.65 12.62 12.96
C ARG A 88 2.32 11.94 13.32
N VAL A 89 2.10 10.74 12.85
CA VAL A 89 0.93 9.91 13.14
C VAL A 89 0.97 9.25 14.52
N TYR A 90 2.09 9.39 15.25
CA TYR A 90 2.22 8.85 16.60
C TYR A 90 1.21 9.49 17.54
N GLY A 91 0.35 8.86 18.17
CA GLY A 91 -0.69 9.43 19.03
C GLY A 91 -2.02 9.71 18.34
N THR A 92 -2.12 9.50 17.02
CA THR A 92 -3.42 9.50 16.34
C THR A 92 -4.32 8.43 16.95
N SER A 93 -5.56 8.80 17.30
CA SER A 93 -6.51 7.85 17.89
C SER A 93 -6.94 6.79 16.84
N PRO A 94 -7.39 5.61 17.27
CA PRO A 94 -7.91 4.58 16.37
C PRO A 94 -9.07 5.07 15.50
N GLU A 95 -9.96 5.88 16.08
CA GLU A 95 -11.10 6.45 15.35
C GLU A 95 -10.63 7.36 14.21
N MET A 96 -9.64 8.23 14.49
CA MET A 96 -9.10 9.14 13.48
C MET A 96 -8.28 8.39 12.43
N ALA A 97 -7.47 7.40 12.82
CA ALA A 97 -6.71 6.59 11.87
C ALA A 97 -7.66 5.85 10.90
N THR A 98 -8.74 5.27 11.43
CA THR A 98 -9.78 4.63 10.62
C THR A 98 -10.48 5.64 9.71
N ALA A 99 -10.86 6.81 10.24
CA ALA A 99 -11.53 7.85 9.46
C ALA A 99 -10.66 8.36 8.30
N CYS A 100 -9.35 8.50 8.51
CA CYS A 100 -8.39 8.85 7.46
C CYS A 100 -8.33 7.76 6.37
N ALA A 101 -8.21 6.49 6.75
CA ALA A 101 -8.17 5.39 5.80
C ALA A 101 -9.45 5.30 4.96
N VAL A 102 -10.63 5.43 5.60
CA VAL A 102 -11.93 5.48 4.90
C VAL A 102 -11.99 6.66 3.93
N ALA A 103 -11.62 7.86 4.37
CA ALA A 103 -11.68 9.06 3.54
C ALA A 103 -10.78 8.95 2.30
N PHE A 104 -9.57 8.45 2.46
CA PHE A 104 -8.67 8.16 1.33
C PHE A 104 -9.32 7.15 0.37
N CYS A 105 -9.76 6.01 0.89
CA CYS A 105 -10.31 4.92 0.09
C CYS A 105 -11.57 5.33 -0.67
N GLU A 106 -12.50 6.04 -0.04
CA GLU A 106 -13.70 6.53 -0.72
C GLU A 106 -13.34 7.55 -1.81
N ARG A 107 -12.37 8.43 -1.57
CA ARG A 107 -11.94 9.39 -2.58
C ARG A 107 -11.27 8.73 -3.79
N ILE A 108 -10.48 7.66 -3.56
CA ILE A 108 -9.88 6.82 -4.61
C ILE A 108 -10.97 6.09 -5.41
N LYS A 109 -11.95 5.52 -4.71
CA LYS A 109 -13.09 4.82 -5.31
C LYS A 109 -13.96 5.75 -6.17
N ASP A 110 -14.24 6.97 -5.69
CA ASP A 110 -14.98 7.99 -6.43
C ASP A 110 -14.27 8.42 -7.72
N ALA A 111 -12.94 8.32 -7.76
CA ALA A 111 -12.14 8.55 -8.96
C ALA A 111 -12.07 7.34 -9.91
N GLY A 112 -12.72 6.22 -9.57
CA GLY A 112 -12.82 5.03 -10.42
C GLY A 112 -11.70 4.00 -10.20
N TYR A 113 -10.87 4.16 -9.18
CA TYR A 113 -9.83 3.19 -8.83
C TYR A 113 -10.30 2.19 -7.76
N THR A 114 -9.63 1.06 -7.67
CA THR A 114 -9.87 0.07 -6.61
C THR A 114 -9.05 0.43 -5.36
N PRO A 115 -9.69 0.81 -4.24
CA PRO A 115 -8.96 1.15 -3.02
C PRO A 115 -8.45 -0.08 -2.29
N MET A 116 -7.30 0.06 -1.64
CA MET A 116 -6.69 -0.93 -0.77
C MET A 116 -6.12 -0.26 0.48
N VAL A 117 -6.11 -0.98 1.60
CA VAL A 117 -5.48 -0.53 2.85
C VAL A 117 -4.33 -1.46 3.18
N TYR A 118 -3.14 -0.88 3.36
CA TYR A 118 -1.98 -1.57 3.92
C TYR A 118 -1.86 -1.27 5.41
N GLY A 119 -1.48 -2.27 6.19
CA GLY A 119 -1.20 -2.08 7.61
C GLY A 119 -0.47 -3.25 8.23
N GLY A 120 0.63 -2.95 8.93
CA GLY A 120 1.31 -3.91 9.79
C GLY A 120 0.44 -4.33 10.98
N THR A 121 0.84 -5.37 11.70
CA THR A 121 0.09 -5.97 12.81
C THR A 121 -0.45 -4.94 13.80
N TYR A 122 0.42 -4.02 14.25
CA TYR A 122 0.02 -3.01 15.24
C TYR A 122 -1.05 -2.06 14.68
N VAL A 123 -0.86 -1.54 13.47
CA VAL A 123 -1.81 -0.62 12.84
C VAL A 123 -3.13 -1.31 12.59
N THR A 124 -3.09 -2.49 12.00
CA THR A 124 -4.27 -3.29 11.65
C THR A 124 -5.16 -3.60 12.86
N TYR A 125 -4.58 -3.97 13.99
CA TYR A 125 -5.37 -4.42 15.15
C TYR A 125 -5.55 -3.36 16.24
N MET A 126 -4.67 -2.36 16.30
CA MET A 126 -4.71 -1.37 17.38
C MET A 126 -5.15 0.02 16.92
N LYS A 127 -5.16 0.26 15.59
CA LYS A 127 -5.49 1.57 15.02
C LYS A 127 -6.67 1.53 14.07
N TYR A 128 -6.96 0.40 13.42
CA TYR A 128 -8.04 0.31 12.44
C TYR A 128 -9.25 -0.45 12.98
N ASP A 129 -10.43 0.11 12.74
CA ASP A 129 -11.68 -0.64 12.79
C ASP A 129 -11.82 -1.47 11.51
N GLN A 130 -11.57 -2.78 11.63
CA GLN A 130 -11.64 -3.71 10.50
C GLN A 130 -13.04 -3.82 9.90
N GLY A 131 -14.09 -3.55 10.68
CA GLY A 131 -15.46 -3.52 10.20
C GLY A 131 -15.70 -2.35 9.24
N ALA A 132 -15.15 -1.17 9.55
CA ALA A 132 -15.25 0.00 8.69
C ALA A 132 -14.41 -0.10 7.40
N LEU A 133 -13.41 -0.97 7.37
CA LEU A 133 -12.52 -1.17 6.23
C LEU A 133 -12.85 -2.43 5.41
N ALA A 134 -13.89 -3.17 5.75
CA ALA A 134 -14.20 -4.49 5.18
C ALA A 134 -14.52 -4.47 3.66
N ASP A 135 -14.92 -3.33 3.12
CA ASP A 135 -15.27 -3.16 1.71
C ASP A 135 -14.06 -2.82 0.82
N TYR A 136 -12.88 -2.60 1.40
CA TYR A 136 -11.65 -2.30 0.69
C TYR A 136 -10.74 -3.52 0.66
N LEU A 137 -9.88 -3.61 -0.37
CA LEU A 137 -8.86 -4.64 -0.40
C LEU A 137 -7.88 -4.46 0.76
N SER A 138 -7.39 -5.57 1.30
CA SER A 138 -6.44 -5.59 2.40
C SER A 138 -5.07 -6.09 1.95
N TRP A 139 -4.01 -5.37 2.34
CA TRP A 139 -2.63 -5.73 2.11
C TRP A 139 -1.89 -5.80 3.44
N TYR A 140 -1.43 -6.99 3.79
CA TYR A 140 -0.88 -7.27 5.11
C TYR A 140 0.57 -7.75 5.05
N PRO A 141 1.51 -7.13 5.77
CA PRO A 141 2.89 -7.61 5.88
C PRO A 141 3.01 -8.65 7.00
N GLU A 142 3.51 -9.80 6.65
CA GLU A 142 3.95 -10.83 7.60
C GLU A 142 5.18 -11.53 7.03
N TYR A 143 6.36 -11.06 7.40
CA TYR A 143 7.61 -11.55 6.83
C TYR A 143 7.94 -12.95 7.30
N LYS A 144 8.24 -13.83 6.34
CA LYS A 144 8.67 -15.19 6.61
C LYS A 144 10.18 -15.34 6.45
N SER A 145 10.77 -16.15 7.29
CA SER A 145 12.17 -16.55 7.13
C SER A 145 12.37 -17.24 5.78
N GLU A 146 13.49 -16.96 5.12
CA GLU A 146 13.89 -17.65 3.87
C GLU A 146 14.00 -19.19 4.05
N LYS A 147 14.17 -19.64 5.30
CA LYS A 147 14.23 -21.05 5.67
C LYS A 147 12.87 -21.66 6.01
N SER A 148 11.79 -20.88 5.88
CA SER A 148 10.45 -21.42 6.15
C SER A 148 10.09 -22.47 5.12
N GLU A 149 9.84 -23.70 5.56
CA GLU A 149 9.40 -24.81 4.69
C GLU A 149 7.98 -24.59 4.13
N LYS A 150 7.20 -23.69 4.75
CA LYS A 150 5.84 -23.40 4.34
C LYS A 150 5.68 -21.91 4.10
N LEU A 151 5.43 -21.53 2.88
CA LEU A 151 5.03 -20.19 2.50
C LEU A 151 3.51 -20.06 2.70
N CYS A 152 3.10 -19.75 3.93
CA CYS A 152 1.71 -19.46 4.29
C CYS A 152 1.69 -18.41 5.41
N PRO A 153 0.71 -17.48 5.42
CA PRO A 153 0.54 -16.55 6.52
C PRO A 153 0.12 -17.29 7.79
N ALA A 154 0.56 -16.83 8.95
CA ALA A 154 0.08 -17.32 10.24
C ALA A 154 -1.28 -16.70 10.60
N LEU A 155 -1.61 -15.57 10.00
CA LEU A 155 -2.85 -14.87 10.21
C LEU A 155 -4.03 -15.65 9.60
N VAL A 156 -5.07 -15.83 10.40
CA VAL A 156 -6.28 -16.59 10.00
C VAL A 156 -7.35 -15.65 9.38
N TYR A 157 -7.09 -14.35 9.32
CA TYR A 157 -8.03 -13.36 8.82
C TYR A 157 -7.94 -13.24 7.30
N HIS A 158 -9.02 -12.72 6.75
CA HIS A 158 -9.10 -12.40 5.33
C HIS A 158 -8.04 -11.35 4.96
N MET A 159 -7.26 -11.64 3.92
CA MET A 159 -6.39 -10.68 3.25
C MET A 159 -6.44 -10.92 1.74
N ASP A 160 -6.29 -9.87 0.96
CA ASP A 160 -6.25 -9.94 -0.50
C ASP A 160 -4.81 -9.98 -1.01
N TYR A 161 -3.90 -9.27 -0.32
CA TYR A 161 -2.47 -9.26 -0.61
C TYR A 161 -1.66 -9.54 0.65
N TRP A 162 -0.65 -10.36 0.52
CA TRP A 162 0.29 -10.71 1.58
C TRP A 162 1.71 -10.33 1.20
N GLN A 163 2.31 -9.35 1.89
CA GLN A 163 3.74 -9.05 1.78
C GLN A 163 4.53 -10.03 2.66
N PHE A 164 5.11 -11.05 2.04
CA PHE A 164 5.78 -12.12 2.78
C PHE A 164 7.27 -11.89 2.99
N SER A 165 7.86 -10.93 2.31
CA SER A 165 9.27 -10.55 2.45
C SER A 165 9.49 -9.09 2.08
N SER A 166 10.47 -8.45 2.74
CA SER A 166 10.96 -7.10 2.43
C SER A 166 12.41 -7.11 1.94
N SER A 167 12.95 -8.27 1.54
CA SER A 167 14.40 -8.40 1.32
C SER A 167 14.79 -9.42 0.24
N ARG A 168 13.92 -9.66 -0.75
CA ARG A 168 14.24 -10.57 -1.86
C ARG A 168 15.00 -9.87 -2.98
N ALA A 169 15.78 -10.66 -3.73
CA ALA A 169 16.37 -10.22 -4.98
C ALA A 169 15.48 -10.68 -6.15
N VAL A 170 15.28 -9.80 -7.12
CA VAL A 170 14.54 -10.10 -8.36
C VAL A 170 15.47 -9.81 -9.54
N ALA A 171 15.52 -10.70 -10.51
CA ALA A 171 16.39 -10.55 -11.67
C ALA A 171 16.09 -9.24 -12.42
N GLY A 172 17.13 -8.45 -12.71
CA GLY A 172 17.00 -7.17 -13.39
C GLY A 172 16.77 -5.97 -12.47
N ILE A 173 16.58 -6.17 -11.16
CA ILE A 173 16.45 -5.08 -10.19
C ILE A 173 17.69 -5.02 -9.29
N ASN A 174 18.33 -3.85 -9.23
CA ASN A 174 19.45 -3.63 -8.30
C ASN A 174 18.91 -3.34 -6.91
N GLY A 175 19.28 -4.19 -5.94
CA GLY A 175 18.88 -4.06 -4.55
C GLY A 175 17.88 -5.11 -4.11
N ARG A 176 17.23 -4.84 -3.00
CA ARG A 176 16.22 -5.71 -2.40
C ARG A 176 14.84 -5.13 -2.68
N VAL A 177 13.88 -6.02 -2.85
CA VAL A 177 12.48 -5.68 -3.13
C VAL A 177 11.55 -6.42 -2.18
N ASP A 178 10.39 -5.84 -1.96
CA ASP A 178 9.29 -6.49 -1.27
C ASP A 178 8.64 -7.51 -2.19
N MET A 179 8.27 -8.65 -1.63
CA MET A 179 7.59 -9.72 -2.37
C MET A 179 6.23 -9.98 -1.78
N ASN A 180 5.27 -10.12 -2.68
CA ASN A 180 3.87 -10.22 -2.34
C ASN A 180 3.20 -11.42 -3.01
N ILE A 181 2.14 -11.92 -2.39
CA ILE A 181 1.21 -12.90 -2.95
C ILE A 181 -0.17 -12.24 -2.97
N GLN A 182 -0.83 -12.29 -4.13
CA GLN A 182 -2.24 -11.92 -4.28
C GLN A 182 -3.09 -13.18 -4.14
N PHE A 183 -4.13 -13.12 -3.30
CA PHE A 183 -5.09 -14.20 -3.14
C PHE A 183 -6.29 -13.96 -4.05
N ILE A 184 -6.38 -14.73 -5.13
CA ILE A 184 -7.49 -14.65 -6.07
C ILE A 184 -8.64 -15.51 -5.55
N ARG A 185 -9.77 -14.89 -5.24
CA ARG A 185 -11.01 -15.63 -4.92
C ARG A 185 -11.56 -16.25 -6.21
N ARG A 186 -11.80 -17.53 -6.19
CA ARG A 186 -12.49 -18.24 -7.26
C ARG A 186 -13.96 -18.42 -6.91
#